data_2725c647d279b8c5b4c0bb2218bf3546
#
_entry.id   2725c647d279b8c5b4c0bb2218bf3546
#
_cell.length_a   1.000
_cell.length_b   1.000
_cell.length_c   1.000
_cell.angle_alpha   90.00
_cell.angle_beta   90.00
_cell.angle_gamma   90.00
#
_symmetry.space_group_name_H-M   'P 1'
#
loop_
_entity.id
_entity.type
_entity.pdbx_description
1 polymer ?
#
loop_
_entity_poly.entity_id
_entity_poly.type
_entity_poly.pdbx_seq_one_letter_code
_entity_poly.pdbx_strand_id
1 'polypeptide(L)'
;YALKFQSSDPAGNPNFIMQQEWTKIVAEKTGGAISIELLPVESLVAHNETQDAIAAGILDGHITDVSYFAGKDPAFGLVANPVGAYSDPQEMFDFIYEGGGMELMRALEAPYGLQFIGPTSPGLEAFVSKVPLEGVADLQGLKLRAPEGLVQNVFAAAGAAPVNLPGSEVFTSLDKGVIEAADYNVFSTNQAQGLHDVATHPVYPGFHSLPLIEISMSKAKWDELSPELQAALEESVKEFGQLQTSTVKQKDQEAVEAAKAGGKITVHDWSAEERAKFREIAMGEWEKVAERSDNARKVYDTLVAYLKDKGLMN
;
A
#
# COMPACT_ATOMS: atom_id res chain seq x y z
N TYR A 1 -6.61 5.60 28.68
CA TYR A 1 -5.28 5.51 28.10
C TYR A 1 -5.06 6.68 27.15
N ALA A 2 -3.96 7.42 27.35
CA ALA A 2 -3.50 8.43 26.39
C ALA A 2 -2.30 7.85 25.65
N LEU A 3 -2.46 7.59 24.36
CA LEU A 3 -1.47 6.91 23.52
C LEU A 3 -0.89 7.86 22.48
N LYS A 4 0.41 7.76 22.23
CA LYS A 4 1.14 8.57 21.26
C LYS A 4 1.56 7.74 20.07
N PHE A 5 1.04 8.09 18.89
CA PHE A 5 1.32 7.45 17.62
C PHE A 5 2.06 8.41 16.69
N GLN A 6 2.92 7.88 15.82
CA GLN A 6 3.52 8.64 14.74
C GLN A 6 3.13 8.04 13.39
N SER A 7 2.70 8.89 12.48
CA SER A 7 2.45 8.55 11.09
C SER A 7 3.74 8.61 10.27
N SER A 8 3.78 7.87 9.15
CA SER A 8 4.79 8.07 8.11
C SER A 8 4.42 9.15 7.09
N ASP A 9 3.26 9.79 7.23
CA ASP A 9 2.80 10.85 6.35
C ASP A 9 3.05 12.25 6.93
N PRO A 10 3.37 13.26 6.08
CA PRO A 10 3.47 14.66 6.50
C PRO A 10 2.11 15.25 6.89
N ALA A 11 2.09 16.22 7.80
CA ALA A 11 0.87 16.86 8.32
C ALA A 11 -0.11 17.39 7.24
N GLY A 12 0.41 17.88 6.10
CA GLY A 12 -0.41 18.38 4.98
C GLY A 12 -0.84 17.31 3.98
N ASN A 13 -0.43 16.07 4.16
CA ASN A 13 -0.78 14.97 3.27
C ASN A 13 -2.25 14.56 3.47
N PRO A 14 -3.04 14.33 2.40
CA PRO A 14 -4.41 13.84 2.50
C PRO A 14 -4.55 12.56 3.32
N ASN A 15 -3.58 11.65 3.27
CA ASN A 15 -3.58 10.43 4.07
C ASN A 15 -3.48 10.74 5.56
N PHE A 16 -2.57 11.65 5.97
CA PHE A 16 -2.45 12.06 7.38
C PHE A 16 -3.75 12.70 7.88
N ILE A 17 -4.36 13.56 7.07
CA ILE A 17 -5.64 14.20 7.41
C ILE A 17 -6.73 13.12 7.63
N MET A 18 -6.78 12.10 6.77
CA MET A 18 -7.71 10.98 6.96
C MET A 18 -7.36 10.13 8.19
N GLN A 19 -6.08 9.89 8.47
CA GLN A 19 -5.64 9.15 9.66
C GLN A 19 -6.07 9.84 10.97
N GLN A 20 -6.24 11.16 10.97
CA GLN A 20 -6.81 11.87 12.11
C GLN A 20 -8.28 11.49 12.36
N GLU A 21 -9.03 11.06 11.35
CA GLU A 21 -10.39 10.54 11.55
C GLU A 21 -10.37 9.22 12.32
N TRP A 22 -9.36 8.36 12.12
CA TRP A 22 -9.22 7.14 12.91
C TRP A 22 -9.11 7.45 14.41
N THR A 23 -8.38 8.49 14.80
CA THR A 23 -8.28 8.85 16.24
C THR A 23 -9.63 9.20 16.85
N LYS A 24 -10.54 9.78 16.07
CA LYS A 24 -11.91 10.09 16.50
C LYS A 24 -12.76 8.82 16.60
N ILE A 25 -12.65 7.92 15.61
CA ILE A 25 -13.31 6.60 15.62
C ILE A 25 -12.90 5.81 16.87
N VAL A 26 -11.60 5.81 17.22
CA VAL A 26 -11.10 5.17 18.45
C VAL A 26 -11.75 5.79 19.70
N ALA A 27 -11.76 7.10 19.81
CA ALA A 27 -12.36 7.78 20.98
C ALA A 27 -13.85 7.45 21.10
N GLU A 28 -14.58 7.41 19.98
CA GLU A 28 -16.01 7.08 19.96
C GLU A 28 -16.25 5.63 20.38
N LYS A 29 -15.57 4.66 19.74
CA LYS A 29 -15.74 3.23 20.01
C LYS A 29 -15.34 2.81 21.42
N THR A 30 -14.40 3.53 22.02
CA THR A 30 -13.94 3.25 23.39
C THR A 30 -14.64 4.11 24.46
N GLY A 31 -15.64 4.94 24.07
CA GLY A 31 -16.32 5.86 25.00
C GLY A 31 -15.35 6.84 25.67
N GLY A 32 -14.25 7.19 24.99
CA GLY A 32 -13.21 8.08 25.51
C GLY A 32 -12.18 7.37 26.42
N ALA A 33 -12.26 6.06 26.60
CA ALA A 33 -11.28 5.32 27.41
C ALA A 33 -9.88 5.31 26.78
N ILE A 34 -9.79 5.43 25.43
CA ILE A 34 -8.55 5.58 24.69
C ILE A 34 -8.60 6.89 23.92
N SER A 35 -7.55 7.70 24.05
CA SER A 35 -7.27 8.87 23.22
C SER A 35 -5.92 8.70 22.53
N ILE A 36 -5.83 9.07 21.25
CA ILE A 36 -4.61 8.96 20.44
C ILE A 36 -4.15 10.35 20.04
N GLU A 37 -2.93 10.70 20.42
CA GLU A 37 -2.18 11.82 19.86
C GLU A 37 -1.44 11.31 18.63
N LEU A 38 -1.90 11.70 17.42
CA LEU A 38 -1.26 11.32 16.16
C LEU A 38 -0.32 12.42 15.69
N LEU A 39 0.96 12.10 15.64
CA LEU A 39 2.03 12.97 15.18
C LEU A 39 2.34 12.71 13.70
N PRO A 40 2.67 13.74 12.90
CA PRO A 40 3.13 13.53 11.53
C PRO A 40 4.53 12.91 11.49
N VAL A 41 4.96 12.52 10.28
CA VAL A 41 6.27 11.91 10.03
C VAL A 41 7.41 12.73 10.63
N GLU A 42 8.41 12.03 11.14
CA GLU A 42 9.66 12.62 11.70
C GLU A 42 9.48 13.60 12.87
N SER A 43 8.33 13.53 13.55
CA SER A 43 8.08 14.36 14.73
C SER A 43 8.95 13.98 15.92
N LEU A 44 9.21 12.69 16.13
CA LEU A 44 10.03 12.16 17.23
C LEU A 44 11.21 11.34 16.73
N VAL A 45 10.98 10.47 15.74
CA VAL A 45 11.99 9.59 15.13
C VAL A 45 11.80 9.52 13.62
N ALA A 46 12.83 9.08 12.88
CA ALA A 46 12.71 8.83 11.45
C ALA A 46 11.64 7.74 11.17
N HIS A 47 11.01 7.80 9.99
CA HIS A 47 9.90 6.91 9.64
C HIS A 47 10.25 5.41 9.73
N ASN A 48 11.49 5.05 9.44
CA ASN A 48 12.01 3.67 9.50
C ASN A 48 12.53 3.26 10.89
N GLU A 49 12.45 4.14 11.90
CA GLU A 49 12.87 3.88 13.28
C GLU A 49 11.69 3.72 14.25
N THR A 50 10.46 3.82 13.75
CA THR A 50 9.26 3.83 14.61
C THR A 50 9.07 2.51 15.36
N GLN A 51 9.39 1.34 14.78
CA GLN A 51 9.35 0.05 15.50
C GLN A 51 10.29 0.07 16.72
N ASP A 52 11.52 0.55 16.55
CA ASP A 52 12.49 0.62 17.63
C ASP A 52 12.08 1.64 18.69
N ALA A 53 11.47 2.74 18.28
CA ALA A 53 10.92 3.75 19.19
C ALA A 53 9.74 3.21 20.03
N ILE A 54 8.89 2.36 19.45
CA ILE A 54 7.78 1.68 20.15
C ILE A 54 8.37 0.68 21.16
N ALA A 55 9.32 -0.14 20.74
CA ALA A 55 10.00 -1.09 21.64
C ALA A 55 10.71 -0.38 22.81
N ALA A 56 11.25 0.81 22.58
CA ALA A 56 11.88 1.64 23.60
C ALA A 56 10.89 2.47 24.47
N GLY A 57 9.59 2.44 24.16
CA GLY A 57 8.57 3.21 24.88
C GLY A 57 8.58 4.72 24.59
N ILE A 58 9.21 5.16 23.51
CA ILE A 58 9.20 6.56 23.03
C ILE A 58 7.86 6.87 22.33
N LEU A 59 7.35 5.89 21.59
CA LEU A 59 6.04 5.87 20.97
C LEU A 59 5.21 4.73 21.55
N ASP A 60 3.89 4.87 21.55
CA ASP A 60 2.95 3.79 21.88
C ASP A 60 2.50 3.02 20.65
N GLY A 61 2.61 3.61 19.45
CA GLY A 61 2.25 2.99 18.20
C GLY A 61 2.62 3.83 16.98
N HIS A 62 2.27 3.31 15.80
CA HIS A 62 2.49 4.01 14.53
C HIS A 62 1.39 3.69 13.50
N ILE A 63 1.31 4.55 12.48
CA ILE A 63 0.63 4.30 11.21
C ILE A 63 1.69 4.46 10.12
N THR A 64 2.10 3.37 9.47
CA THR A 64 3.26 3.39 8.59
C THR A 64 3.19 2.35 7.47
N ASP A 65 3.95 2.59 6.41
CA ASP A 65 4.14 1.61 5.34
C ASP A 65 5.06 0.48 5.87
N VAL A 66 4.55 -0.73 5.78
CA VAL A 66 5.24 -1.95 6.24
C VAL A 66 6.58 -2.16 5.53
N SER A 67 6.72 -1.69 4.29
CA SER A 67 7.94 -1.85 3.49
C SER A 67 9.18 -1.16 4.08
N TYR A 68 8.99 -0.16 4.91
CA TYR A 68 10.11 0.54 5.56
C TYR A 68 10.96 -0.36 6.47
N PHE A 69 10.42 -1.52 6.85
CA PHE A 69 11.11 -2.49 7.70
C PHE A 69 11.69 -3.69 6.93
N ALA A 70 11.66 -3.65 5.59
CA ALA A 70 12.23 -4.72 4.75
C ALA A 70 13.73 -4.97 5.00
N GLY A 71 14.45 -3.99 5.54
CA GLY A 71 15.84 -4.16 5.98
C GLY A 71 16.00 -5.04 7.24
N LYS A 72 14.95 -5.16 8.07
CA LYS A 72 14.94 -6.04 9.24
C LYS A 72 14.60 -7.49 8.87
N ASP A 73 13.60 -7.67 8.01
CA ASP A 73 13.23 -8.96 7.42
C ASP A 73 12.60 -8.72 6.04
N PRO A 74 13.03 -9.43 4.98
CA PRO A 74 12.44 -9.32 3.64
C PRO A 74 10.92 -9.54 3.60
N ALA A 75 10.38 -10.28 4.58
CA ALA A 75 8.95 -10.53 4.72
C ALA A 75 8.12 -9.25 4.82
N PHE A 76 8.64 -8.20 5.49
CA PHE A 76 7.96 -6.90 5.57
C PHE A 76 7.76 -6.30 4.18
N GLY A 77 8.79 -6.35 3.32
CA GLY A 77 8.68 -5.84 1.95
C GLY A 77 7.70 -6.63 1.09
N LEU A 78 7.67 -7.96 1.24
CA LEU A 78 6.78 -8.81 0.47
C LEU A 78 5.32 -8.66 0.89
N VAL A 79 5.02 -8.62 2.20
CA VAL A 79 3.64 -8.45 2.66
C VAL A 79 3.12 -7.03 2.46
N ALA A 80 4.03 -6.04 2.47
CA ALA A 80 3.67 -4.64 2.28
C ALA A 80 3.07 -4.35 0.91
N ASN A 81 3.67 -4.88 -0.14
CA ASN A 81 3.23 -4.66 -1.51
C ASN A 81 3.65 -5.82 -2.41
N PRO A 82 2.91 -6.93 -2.38
CA PRO A 82 3.11 -8.02 -3.32
C PRO A 82 2.63 -7.57 -4.70
N VAL A 83 3.50 -6.91 -5.44
CA VAL A 83 3.22 -6.24 -6.72
C VAL A 83 2.43 -7.15 -7.64
N GLY A 84 1.28 -6.67 -8.12
CA GLY A 84 0.40 -7.44 -9.01
C GLY A 84 -0.55 -8.43 -8.31
N ALA A 85 -0.47 -8.60 -6.98
CA ALA A 85 -1.33 -9.54 -6.27
C ALA A 85 -2.80 -9.15 -6.29
N TYR A 86 -3.10 -7.88 -6.09
CA TYR A 86 -4.46 -7.39 -5.88
C TYR A 86 -4.93 -6.50 -7.02
N SER A 87 -6.22 -6.59 -7.32
CA SER A 87 -6.93 -5.75 -8.30
C SER A 87 -7.93 -4.79 -7.63
N ASP A 88 -8.22 -4.99 -6.35
CA ASP A 88 -9.08 -4.14 -5.53
C ASP A 88 -8.57 -4.14 -4.08
N PRO A 89 -8.65 -3.02 -3.33
CA PRO A 89 -8.26 -2.96 -1.92
C PRO A 89 -8.96 -4.00 -1.03
N GLN A 90 -10.20 -4.40 -1.38
CA GLN A 90 -10.91 -5.42 -0.62
C GLN A 90 -10.19 -6.79 -0.63
N GLU A 91 -9.53 -7.14 -1.72
CA GLU A 91 -8.74 -8.39 -1.80
C GLU A 91 -7.58 -8.42 -0.79
N MET A 92 -6.94 -7.28 -0.56
CA MET A 92 -5.91 -7.15 0.49
C MET A 92 -6.52 -7.27 1.89
N PHE A 93 -7.65 -6.60 2.15
CA PHE A 93 -8.33 -6.72 3.43
C PHE A 93 -8.80 -8.14 3.70
N ASP A 94 -9.36 -8.81 2.69
CA ASP A 94 -9.78 -10.21 2.80
C ASP A 94 -8.57 -11.13 3.06
N PHE A 95 -7.42 -10.88 2.42
CA PHE A 95 -6.19 -11.61 2.73
C PHE A 95 -5.78 -11.42 4.19
N ILE A 96 -5.78 -10.19 4.67
CA ILE A 96 -5.37 -9.90 6.06
C ILE A 96 -6.37 -10.52 7.06
N TYR A 97 -7.67 -10.30 6.88
CA TYR A 97 -8.67 -10.71 7.87
C TYR A 97 -9.09 -12.19 7.77
N GLU A 98 -9.04 -12.78 6.58
CA GLU A 98 -9.56 -14.13 6.32
C GLU A 98 -8.52 -15.07 5.70
N GLY A 99 -7.51 -14.54 5.03
CA GLY A 99 -6.51 -15.30 4.27
C GLY A 99 -5.24 -15.66 5.03
N GLY A 100 -5.19 -15.40 6.36
CA GLY A 100 -4.02 -15.71 7.20
C GLY A 100 -3.04 -14.54 7.38
N GLY A 101 -3.29 -13.39 6.74
CA GLY A 101 -2.40 -12.21 6.82
C GLY A 101 -2.29 -11.61 8.22
N MET A 102 -3.38 -11.66 9.02
CA MET A 102 -3.39 -11.15 10.39
C MET A 102 -2.39 -11.91 11.29
N GLU A 103 -2.42 -13.23 11.23
CA GLU A 103 -1.51 -14.09 11.98
C GLU A 103 -0.06 -13.92 11.51
N LEU A 104 0.16 -13.78 10.20
CA LEU A 104 1.48 -13.51 9.64
C LEU A 104 2.04 -12.18 10.16
N MET A 105 1.28 -11.11 10.10
CA MET A 105 1.72 -9.79 10.54
C MET A 105 2.02 -9.77 12.04
N ARG A 106 1.14 -10.35 12.85
CA ARG A 106 1.35 -10.47 14.29
C ARG A 106 2.60 -11.28 14.65
N ALA A 107 2.83 -12.39 13.95
CA ALA A 107 4.03 -13.21 14.15
C ALA A 107 5.30 -12.48 13.69
N LEU A 108 5.22 -11.70 12.62
CA LEU A 108 6.35 -10.93 12.08
C LEU A 108 6.75 -9.78 13.01
N GLU A 109 5.80 -9.11 13.64
CA GLU A 109 6.02 -7.97 14.53
C GLU A 109 6.35 -8.33 15.98
N ALA A 110 5.90 -9.49 16.44
CA ALA A 110 6.08 -9.92 17.84
C ALA A 110 7.52 -9.88 18.33
N PRO A 111 8.55 -10.29 17.54
CA PRO A 111 9.96 -10.18 17.95
C PRO A 111 10.44 -8.75 18.21
N TYR A 112 9.75 -7.77 17.64
CA TYR A 112 10.05 -6.34 17.80
C TYR A 112 9.20 -5.68 18.90
N GLY A 113 8.39 -6.46 19.62
CA GLY A 113 7.56 -5.96 20.71
C GLY A 113 6.32 -5.18 20.26
N LEU A 114 5.86 -5.41 19.03
CA LEU A 114 4.66 -4.80 18.47
C LEU A 114 3.48 -5.77 18.40
N GLN A 115 2.31 -5.19 18.40
CA GLN A 115 1.02 -5.82 18.11
C GLN A 115 0.41 -5.17 16.88
N PHE A 116 0.30 -5.90 15.79
CA PHE A 116 -0.46 -5.48 14.63
C PHE A 116 -1.95 -5.43 14.97
N ILE A 117 -2.57 -4.25 14.85
CA ILE A 117 -3.99 -4.04 15.10
C ILE A 117 -4.77 -4.32 13.80
N GLY A 118 -4.31 -3.80 12.68
CA GLY A 118 -4.92 -4.06 11.40
C GLY A 118 -4.39 -3.20 10.24
N PRO A 119 -4.89 -3.48 9.02
CA PRO A 119 -4.46 -2.84 7.80
C PRO A 119 -5.25 -1.59 7.48
N THR A 120 -4.60 -0.67 6.77
CA THR A 120 -5.22 0.37 5.96
C THR A 120 -4.44 0.54 4.67
N SER A 121 -4.89 1.39 3.74
CA SER A 121 -4.21 1.62 2.46
C SER A 121 -4.57 2.99 1.90
N PRO A 122 -3.62 3.69 1.26
CA PRO A 122 -3.92 4.91 0.50
C PRO A 122 -4.70 4.64 -0.79
N GLY A 123 -4.89 3.37 -1.17
CA GLY A 123 -5.64 2.94 -2.34
C GLY A 123 -4.78 2.24 -3.40
N LEU A 124 -5.47 1.67 -4.40
CA LEU A 124 -4.83 1.03 -5.56
C LEU A 124 -4.24 2.10 -6.47
N GLU A 125 -2.92 2.04 -6.71
CA GLU A 125 -2.23 2.98 -7.57
C GLU A 125 -2.61 2.80 -9.03
N ALA A 126 -2.85 3.91 -9.73
CA ALA A 126 -3.12 3.96 -11.16
C ALA A 126 -1.82 4.19 -11.94
N PHE A 127 -1.65 3.48 -13.04
CA PHE A 127 -0.44 3.60 -13.84
C PHE A 127 -0.54 4.75 -14.83
N VAL A 128 0.49 5.59 -14.88
CA VAL A 128 0.54 6.75 -15.79
C VAL A 128 1.28 6.37 -17.07
N SER A 129 0.70 6.62 -18.25
CA SER A 129 1.34 6.28 -19.51
C SER A 129 1.09 7.32 -20.61
N LYS A 130 2.10 7.55 -21.43
CA LYS A 130 2.03 8.35 -22.68
C LYS A 130 1.53 7.52 -23.86
N VAL A 131 1.62 6.21 -23.76
CA VAL A 131 1.26 5.25 -24.82
C VAL A 131 0.14 4.33 -24.36
N PRO A 132 -0.70 3.84 -25.28
CA PRO A 132 -1.71 2.84 -24.94
C PRO A 132 -1.08 1.60 -24.33
N LEU A 133 -1.64 1.11 -23.23
CA LEU A 133 -1.25 -0.12 -22.55
C LEU A 133 -2.51 -0.95 -22.33
N GLU A 134 -2.68 -2.01 -23.12
CA GLU A 134 -3.84 -2.90 -23.06
C GLU A 134 -3.52 -4.22 -22.32
N GLY A 135 -2.24 -4.50 -22.09
CA GLY A 135 -1.82 -5.71 -21.42
C GLY A 135 -0.30 -5.84 -21.28
N VAL A 136 0.13 -7.02 -20.81
CA VAL A 136 1.53 -7.31 -20.50
C VAL A 136 2.45 -7.14 -21.72
N ALA A 137 1.98 -7.48 -22.93
CA ALA A 137 2.78 -7.37 -24.14
C ALA A 137 3.23 -5.93 -24.42
N ASP A 138 2.44 -4.93 -24.04
CA ASP A 138 2.75 -3.53 -24.26
C ASP A 138 3.82 -2.98 -23.31
N LEU A 139 4.19 -3.76 -22.29
CA LEU A 139 5.30 -3.41 -21.38
C LEU A 139 6.67 -3.65 -22.01
N GLN A 140 6.75 -4.44 -23.10
CA GLN A 140 8.04 -4.81 -23.69
C GLN A 140 8.83 -3.59 -24.15
N GLY A 141 9.99 -3.37 -23.55
CA GLY A 141 10.90 -2.26 -23.85
C GLY A 141 10.41 -0.88 -23.39
N LEU A 142 9.26 -0.81 -22.71
CA LEU A 142 8.68 0.44 -22.20
C LEU A 142 9.60 1.08 -21.15
N LYS A 143 10.04 2.30 -21.41
CA LYS A 143 10.81 3.09 -20.45
C LYS A 143 9.88 3.67 -19.41
N LEU A 144 9.97 3.20 -18.18
CA LEU A 144 9.09 3.62 -17.10
C LEU A 144 9.85 3.95 -15.82
N ARG A 145 9.28 4.85 -15.03
CA ARG A 145 9.72 5.04 -13.66
C ARG A 145 9.05 4.02 -12.75
N ALA A 146 9.86 3.34 -11.95
CA ALA A 146 9.39 2.52 -10.83
C ALA A 146 10.31 2.75 -9.62
N PRO A 147 9.77 2.72 -8.38
CA PRO A 147 10.61 2.78 -7.19
C PRO A 147 11.51 1.53 -7.13
N GLU A 148 12.69 1.70 -6.56
CA GLU A 148 13.64 0.61 -6.37
C GLU A 148 13.02 -0.51 -5.52
N GLY A 149 13.37 -1.75 -5.83
CA GLY A 149 12.91 -2.94 -5.12
C GLY A 149 11.95 -3.78 -5.95
N LEU A 150 10.93 -4.36 -5.30
CA LEU A 150 10.05 -5.35 -5.91
C LEU A 150 9.28 -4.79 -7.12
N VAL A 151 8.80 -3.54 -7.06
CA VAL A 151 8.08 -2.90 -8.18
C VAL A 151 8.96 -2.87 -9.42
N GLN A 152 10.19 -2.36 -9.28
CA GLN A 152 11.15 -2.29 -10.38
C GLN A 152 11.48 -3.67 -10.95
N ASN A 153 11.70 -4.65 -10.06
CA ASN A 153 12.05 -6.02 -10.46
C ASN A 153 10.91 -6.69 -11.24
N VAL A 154 9.66 -6.51 -10.82
CA VAL A 154 8.50 -7.07 -11.51
C VAL A 154 8.33 -6.46 -12.89
N PHE A 155 8.44 -5.15 -13.04
CA PHE A 155 8.38 -4.52 -14.37
C PHE A 155 9.52 -4.94 -15.28
N ALA A 156 10.74 -5.10 -14.76
CA ALA A 156 11.86 -5.64 -15.52
C ALA A 156 11.60 -7.08 -15.97
N ALA A 157 11.07 -7.93 -15.09
CA ALA A 157 10.69 -9.30 -15.43
C ALA A 157 9.55 -9.36 -16.47
N ALA A 158 8.67 -8.36 -16.50
CA ALA A 158 7.63 -8.22 -17.52
C ALA A 158 8.15 -7.66 -18.87
N GLY A 159 9.45 -7.40 -18.99
CA GLY A 159 10.10 -6.94 -20.21
C GLY A 159 10.21 -5.43 -20.37
N ALA A 160 9.79 -4.63 -19.38
CA ALA A 160 9.97 -3.20 -19.40
C ALA A 160 11.41 -2.77 -19.10
N ALA A 161 11.71 -1.50 -19.30
CA ALA A 161 12.98 -0.86 -18.98
C ALA A 161 12.79 0.16 -17.84
N PRO A 162 12.66 -0.31 -16.58
CA PRO A 162 12.41 0.57 -15.46
C PRO A 162 13.65 1.35 -15.06
N VAL A 163 13.43 2.60 -14.62
CA VAL A 163 14.43 3.48 -14.03
C VAL A 163 13.93 4.02 -12.70
N ASN A 164 14.84 4.18 -11.74
CA ASN A 164 14.52 4.81 -10.46
C ASN A 164 14.71 6.33 -10.58
N LEU A 165 13.63 7.07 -10.35
CA LEU A 165 13.61 8.53 -10.32
C LEU A 165 12.82 9.01 -9.10
N PRO A 166 13.24 10.13 -8.46
CA PRO A 166 12.43 10.77 -7.42
C PRO A 166 11.03 11.12 -7.95
N GLY A 167 10.02 11.01 -7.10
CA GLY A 167 8.65 11.37 -7.48
C GLY A 167 8.51 12.81 -8.02
N SER A 168 9.30 13.75 -7.49
CA SER A 168 9.36 15.14 -7.95
C SER A 168 9.85 15.32 -9.40
N GLU A 169 10.50 14.32 -9.99
CA GLU A 169 11.01 14.36 -11.36
C GLU A 169 10.09 13.66 -12.37
N VAL A 170 9.03 13.00 -11.92
CA VAL A 170 8.15 12.18 -12.79
C VAL A 170 7.48 13.06 -13.86
N PHE A 171 6.86 14.17 -13.48
CA PHE A 171 6.20 15.07 -14.42
C PHE A 171 7.16 15.53 -15.52
N THR A 172 8.32 16.08 -15.12
CA THR A 172 9.32 16.60 -16.05
C THR A 172 9.89 15.52 -16.96
N SER A 173 10.10 14.31 -16.42
CA SER A 173 10.65 13.18 -17.19
C SER A 173 9.64 12.64 -18.21
N LEU A 174 8.35 12.62 -17.89
CA LEU A 174 7.26 12.32 -18.82
C LEU A 174 7.16 13.41 -19.90
N ASP A 175 7.12 14.67 -19.51
CA ASP A 175 7.00 15.79 -20.44
C ASP A 175 8.13 15.82 -21.48
N LYS A 176 9.37 15.64 -21.02
CA LYS A 176 10.56 15.60 -21.88
C LYS A 176 10.76 14.28 -22.64
N GLY A 177 9.94 13.26 -22.39
CA GLY A 177 10.07 11.95 -23.04
C GLY A 177 11.28 11.12 -22.58
N VAL A 178 11.84 11.42 -21.40
CA VAL A 178 12.89 10.59 -20.78
C VAL A 178 12.31 9.23 -20.38
N ILE A 179 11.06 9.23 -19.88
CA ILE A 179 10.24 8.05 -19.62
C ILE A 179 8.92 8.15 -20.39
N GLU A 180 8.32 7.02 -20.66
CA GLU A 180 7.03 6.89 -21.37
C GLU A 180 5.87 6.58 -20.41
N ALA A 181 6.18 6.06 -19.23
CA ALA A 181 5.20 5.68 -18.22
C ALA A 181 5.77 5.79 -16.81
N ALA A 182 4.91 5.74 -15.79
CA ALA A 182 5.33 5.77 -14.40
C ALA A 182 4.35 5.06 -13.46
N ASP A 183 4.90 4.32 -12.50
CA ASP A 183 4.28 4.06 -11.22
C ASP A 183 4.38 5.32 -10.36
N TYR A 184 3.25 5.79 -9.80
CA TYR A 184 3.28 7.01 -9.00
C TYR A 184 2.26 7.02 -7.84
N ASN A 185 0.95 7.19 -8.11
CA ASN A 185 -0.08 7.33 -7.08
C ASN A 185 -1.46 6.90 -7.59
N VAL A 186 -2.50 7.07 -6.79
CA VAL A 186 -3.89 6.85 -7.20
C VAL A 186 -4.30 7.81 -8.31
N PHE A 187 -5.34 7.45 -9.08
CA PHE A 187 -5.73 8.20 -10.28
C PHE A 187 -6.03 9.68 -10.02
N SER A 188 -6.81 9.97 -9.00
CA SER A 188 -7.21 11.34 -8.65
C SER A 188 -6.01 12.23 -8.26
N THR A 189 -5.04 11.66 -7.56
CA THR A 189 -3.80 12.37 -7.22
C THR A 189 -2.94 12.63 -8.46
N ASN A 190 -2.79 11.62 -9.32
CA ASN A 190 -2.04 11.76 -10.58
C ASN A 190 -2.64 12.88 -11.46
N GLN A 191 -3.97 12.92 -11.54
CA GLN A 191 -4.68 13.96 -12.29
C GLN A 191 -4.50 15.35 -11.67
N ALA A 192 -4.66 15.47 -10.35
CA ALA A 192 -4.51 16.74 -9.63
C ALA A 192 -3.09 17.33 -9.75
N GLN A 193 -2.08 16.47 -9.91
CA GLN A 193 -0.69 16.88 -10.15
C GLN A 193 -0.35 17.12 -11.62
N GLY A 194 -1.33 17.04 -12.52
CA GLY A 194 -1.15 17.32 -13.94
C GLY A 194 -0.48 16.21 -14.74
N LEU A 195 -0.27 15.03 -14.18
CA LEU A 195 0.42 13.94 -14.89
C LEU A 195 -0.35 13.49 -16.14
N HIS A 196 -1.67 13.56 -16.14
CA HIS A 196 -2.49 13.22 -17.30
C HIS A 196 -2.47 14.29 -18.41
N ASP A 197 -1.91 15.48 -18.16
CA ASP A 197 -1.69 16.49 -19.21
C ASP A 197 -0.53 16.10 -20.14
N VAL A 198 0.43 15.34 -19.62
CA VAL A 198 1.63 14.89 -20.35
C VAL A 198 1.62 13.38 -20.65
N ALA A 199 0.74 12.60 -19.99
CA ALA A 199 0.59 11.16 -20.15
C ALA A 199 -0.90 10.81 -20.24
N THR A 200 -1.43 10.78 -21.47
CA THR A 200 -2.87 10.77 -21.78
C THR A 200 -3.48 9.37 -21.85
N HIS A 201 -2.73 8.32 -21.52
CA HIS A 201 -3.15 6.93 -21.57
C HIS A 201 -3.01 6.21 -20.22
N PRO A 202 -3.59 6.75 -19.11
CA PRO A 202 -3.50 6.09 -17.82
C PRO A 202 -4.23 4.74 -17.82
N VAL A 203 -3.74 3.81 -16.98
CA VAL A 203 -4.42 2.54 -16.71
C VAL A 203 -5.16 2.64 -15.38
N TYR A 204 -6.47 2.42 -15.40
CA TYR A 204 -7.33 2.41 -14.21
C TYR A 204 -8.51 1.43 -14.39
N PRO A 205 -8.84 0.61 -13.38
CA PRO A 205 -8.10 0.43 -12.12
C PRO A 205 -6.66 0.00 -12.32
N GLY A 206 -5.79 0.31 -11.36
CA GLY A 206 -4.39 -0.11 -11.40
C GLY A 206 -4.22 -1.63 -11.37
N PHE A 207 -3.05 -2.10 -11.77
CA PHE A 207 -2.76 -3.53 -11.87
C PHE A 207 -1.51 -3.96 -11.10
N HIS A 208 -0.76 -3.02 -10.53
CA HIS A 208 0.60 -3.27 -10.06
C HIS A 208 0.79 -3.06 -8.56
N SER A 209 0.26 -2.02 -7.95
CA SER A 209 0.64 -1.61 -6.60
C SER A 209 -0.55 -1.24 -5.71
N LEU A 210 -0.62 -1.90 -4.56
CA LEU A 210 -1.54 -1.60 -3.48
C LEU A 210 -0.78 -1.69 -2.16
N PRO A 211 -0.27 -0.56 -1.63
CA PRO A 211 0.50 -0.57 -0.39
C PRO A 211 -0.33 -0.94 0.84
N LEU A 212 0.21 -1.81 1.66
CA LEU A 212 -0.28 -2.11 3.00
C LEU A 212 0.32 -1.11 3.99
N ILE A 213 -0.53 -0.30 4.55
CA ILE A 213 -0.21 0.56 5.68
C ILE A 213 -0.68 -0.15 6.95
N GLU A 214 0.20 -0.29 7.92
CA GLU A 214 -0.12 -0.90 9.20
C GLU A 214 -0.53 0.13 10.24
N ILE A 215 -1.43 -0.27 11.11
CA ILE A 215 -1.66 0.36 12.40
C ILE A 215 -1.24 -0.66 13.45
N SER A 216 -0.15 -0.36 14.13
CA SER A 216 0.45 -1.24 15.13
C SER A 216 0.82 -0.47 16.40
N MET A 217 0.83 -1.14 17.53
CA MET A 217 1.15 -0.54 18.81
C MET A 217 2.08 -1.42 19.67
N SER A 218 2.58 -0.86 20.75
CA SER A 218 3.35 -1.61 21.75
C SER A 218 2.56 -2.83 22.24
N LYS A 219 3.15 -4.01 22.12
CA LYS A 219 2.57 -5.26 22.63
C LYS A 219 2.33 -5.21 24.14
N ALA A 220 3.25 -4.59 24.88
CA ALA A 220 3.10 -4.42 26.32
C ALA A 220 1.89 -3.56 26.68
N LYS A 221 1.68 -2.46 25.94
CA LYS A 221 0.50 -1.58 26.11
C LYS A 221 -0.79 -2.28 25.68
N TRP A 222 -0.74 -3.05 24.60
CA TRP A 222 -1.87 -3.87 24.16
C TRP A 222 -2.32 -4.84 25.23
N ASP A 223 -1.39 -5.52 25.89
CA ASP A 223 -1.69 -6.53 26.93
C ASP A 223 -2.25 -5.91 28.22
N GLU A 224 -2.08 -4.59 28.44
CA GLU A 224 -2.72 -3.85 29.53
C GLU A 224 -4.20 -3.51 29.26
N LEU A 225 -4.64 -3.58 27.98
CA LEU A 225 -6.02 -3.26 27.61
C LEU A 225 -6.96 -4.44 27.93
N SER A 226 -8.18 -4.09 28.34
CA SER A 226 -9.22 -5.13 28.46
C SER A 226 -9.59 -5.71 27.09
N PRO A 227 -10.13 -6.95 27.03
CA PRO A 227 -10.57 -7.55 25.78
C PRO A 227 -11.56 -6.67 24.99
N GLU A 228 -12.40 -5.92 25.69
CA GLU A 228 -13.36 -5.00 25.06
C GLU A 228 -12.66 -3.84 24.37
N LEU A 229 -11.61 -3.28 24.99
CA LEU A 229 -10.83 -2.19 24.41
C LEU A 229 -9.97 -2.69 23.23
N GLN A 230 -9.41 -3.89 23.33
CA GLN A 230 -8.70 -4.53 22.23
C GLN A 230 -9.63 -4.74 21.03
N ALA A 231 -10.81 -5.29 21.24
CA ALA A 231 -11.81 -5.47 20.18
C ALA A 231 -12.27 -4.13 19.56
N ALA A 232 -12.45 -3.10 20.38
CA ALA A 232 -12.81 -1.78 19.91
C ALA A 232 -11.71 -1.14 19.03
N LEU A 233 -10.43 -1.35 19.37
CA LEU A 233 -9.31 -0.90 18.53
C LEU A 233 -9.27 -1.66 17.20
N GLU A 234 -9.39 -2.98 17.19
CA GLU A 234 -9.44 -3.78 15.95
C GLU A 234 -10.59 -3.34 15.04
N GLU A 235 -11.77 -3.16 15.61
CA GLU A 235 -12.95 -2.69 14.86
C GLU A 235 -12.77 -1.27 14.34
N SER A 236 -12.09 -0.38 15.09
CA SER A 236 -11.79 0.98 14.65
C SER A 236 -10.88 1.02 13.43
N VAL A 237 -9.88 0.14 13.39
CA VAL A 237 -8.97 0.03 12.23
C VAL A 237 -9.71 -0.53 11.02
N LYS A 238 -10.55 -1.53 11.21
CA LYS A 238 -11.37 -2.09 10.13
C LYS A 238 -12.31 -1.05 9.52
N GLU A 239 -13.01 -0.29 10.35
CA GLU A 239 -13.88 0.80 9.90
C GLU A 239 -13.09 1.89 9.17
N PHE A 240 -11.96 2.31 9.73
CA PHE A 240 -11.10 3.33 9.12
C PHE A 240 -10.53 2.88 7.79
N GLY A 241 -10.03 1.65 7.67
CA GLY A 241 -9.51 1.11 6.42
C GLY A 241 -10.55 1.12 5.30
N GLN A 242 -11.78 0.74 5.61
CA GLN A 242 -12.90 0.80 4.66
C GLN A 242 -13.28 2.24 4.30
N LEU A 243 -13.31 3.15 5.28
CA LEU A 243 -13.58 4.57 5.04
C LEU A 243 -12.52 5.18 4.11
N GLN A 244 -11.25 4.94 4.38
CA GLN A 244 -10.15 5.49 3.58
C GLN A 244 -10.20 5.00 2.14
N THR A 245 -10.26 3.69 1.94
CA THR A 245 -10.26 3.12 0.59
C THR A 245 -11.51 3.46 -0.21
N SER A 246 -12.70 3.48 0.41
CA SER A 246 -13.94 3.90 -0.26
C SER A 246 -13.91 5.37 -0.66
N THR A 247 -13.36 6.24 0.18
CA THR A 247 -13.22 7.67 -0.12
C THR A 247 -12.27 7.91 -1.28
N VAL A 248 -11.12 7.21 -1.31
CA VAL A 248 -10.16 7.31 -2.44
C VAL A 248 -10.79 6.76 -3.71
N LYS A 249 -11.44 5.61 -3.65
CA LYS A 249 -12.11 4.98 -4.80
C LYS A 249 -13.18 5.91 -5.40
N GLN A 250 -13.97 6.59 -4.57
CA GLN A 250 -14.95 7.57 -5.03
C GLN A 250 -14.28 8.73 -5.75
N LYS A 251 -13.23 9.32 -5.17
CA LYS A 251 -12.47 10.41 -5.80
C LYS A 251 -11.84 9.99 -7.12
N ASP A 252 -11.31 8.78 -7.19
CA ASP A 252 -10.75 8.23 -8.43
C ASP A 252 -11.82 8.05 -9.50
N GLN A 253 -13.00 7.53 -9.16
CA GLN A 253 -14.12 7.38 -10.10
C GLN A 253 -14.57 8.74 -10.65
N GLU A 254 -14.74 9.74 -9.78
CA GLU A 254 -15.09 11.10 -10.19
C GLU A 254 -14.03 11.69 -11.15
N ALA A 255 -12.74 11.49 -10.84
CA ALA A 255 -11.64 11.94 -11.67
C ALA A 255 -11.59 11.21 -13.03
N VAL A 256 -11.84 9.91 -13.06
CA VAL A 256 -11.92 9.11 -14.31
C VAL A 256 -13.07 9.57 -15.19
N GLU A 257 -14.24 9.82 -14.62
CA GLU A 257 -15.41 10.33 -15.38
C GLU A 257 -15.11 11.71 -15.97
N ALA A 258 -14.50 12.61 -15.19
CA ALA A 258 -14.08 13.92 -15.68
C ALA A 258 -13.03 13.81 -16.79
N ALA A 259 -12.07 12.91 -16.67
CA ALA A 259 -11.05 12.65 -17.69
C ALA A 259 -11.67 12.16 -19.01
N LYS A 260 -12.59 11.19 -18.94
CA LYS A 260 -13.32 10.66 -20.11
C LYS A 260 -14.17 11.74 -20.78
N ALA A 261 -14.89 12.53 -19.99
CA ALA A 261 -15.72 13.63 -20.51
C ALA A 261 -14.91 14.71 -21.22
N GLY A 262 -13.66 14.97 -20.80
CA GLY A 262 -12.74 15.95 -21.40
C GLY A 262 -12.23 15.57 -22.80
N GLY A 263 -12.30 14.29 -23.18
CA GLY A 263 -11.97 13.77 -24.51
C GLY A 263 -10.48 13.80 -24.90
N LYS A 264 -9.60 14.22 -23.99
CA LYS A 264 -8.13 14.25 -24.21
C LYS A 264 -7.41 13.03 -23.65
N ILE A 265 -8.02 12.35 -22.67
CA ILE A 265 -7.44 11.25 -21.93
C ILE A 265 -8.20 9.97 -22.31
N THR A 266 -7.45 8.92 -22.66
CA THR A 266 -7.99 7.59 -22.91
C THR A 266 -7.61 6.70 -21.73
N VAL A 267 -8.59 6.36 -20.89
CA VAL A 267 -8.37 5.48 -19.74
C VAL A 267 -8.43 4.03 -20.21
N HIS A 268 -7.39 3.26 -19.90
CA HIS A 268 -7.30 1.83 -20.22
C HIS A 268 -7.63 1.01 -18.98
N ASP A 269 -8.34 -0.10 -19.18
CA ASP A 269 -8.66 -1.07 -18.13
C ASP A 269 -8.21 -2.46 -18.57
N TRP A 270 -7.24 -3.00 -17.85
CA TRP A 270 -6.71 -4.32 -18.16
C TRP A 270 -7.74 -5.40 -17.86
N SER A 271 -7.89 -6.35 -18.77
CA SER A 271 -8.75 -7.52 -18.57
C SER A 271 -8.24 -8.36 -17.37
N ALA A 272 -9.13 -9.16 -16.81
CA ALA A 272 -8.76 -10.11 -15.75
C ALA A 272 -7.65 -11.08 -16.21
N GLU A 273 -7.66 -11.47 -17.51
CA GLU A 273 -6.62 -12.31 -18.10
C GLU A 273 -5.25 -11.61 -18.10
N GLU A 274 -5.18 -10.35 -18.51
CA GLU A 274 -3.91 -9.60 -18.53
C GLU A 274 -3.39 -9.34 -17.10
N ARG A 275 -4.29 -9.07 -16.15
CA ARG A 275 -3.94 -8.97 -14.71
C ARG A 275 -3.38 -10.29 -14.17
N ALA A 276 -3.97 -11.44 -14.54
CA ALA A 276 -3.48 -12.75 -14.16
C ALA A 276 -2.10 -13.04 -14.76
N LYS A 277 -1.86 -12.71 -16.04
CA LYS A 277 -0.53 -12.83 -16.68
C LYS A 277 0.52 -12.00 -15.96
N PHE A 278 0.21 -10.76 -15.62
CA PHE A 278 1.13 -9.90 -14.87
C PHE A 278 1.44 -10.47 -13.48
N ARG A 279 0.42 -10.98 -12.79
CA ARG A 279 0.57 -11.63 -11.47
C ARG A 279 1.45 -12.88 -11.53
N GLU A 280 1.33 -13.70 -12.56
CA GLU A 280 2.19 -14.87 -12.76
C GLU A 280 3.67 -14.47 -12.93
N ILE A 281 3.94 -13.39 -13.67
CA ILE A 281 5.30 -12.84 -13.80
C ILE A 281 5.79 -12.33 -12.43
N ALA A 282 4.97 -11.57 -11.75
CA ALA A 282 5.28 -10.99 -10.44
C ALA A 282 5.58 -12.07 -9.38
N MET A 283 4.87 -13.19 -9.43
CA MET A 283 5.06 -14.32 -8.51
C MET A 283 6.50 -14.86 -8.56
N GLY A 284 7.14 -14.87 -9.71
CA GLY A 284 8.55 -15.25 -9.83
C GLY A 284 9.49 -14.31 -9.06
N GLU A 285 9.16 -13.04 -8.97
CA GLU A 285 9.94 -12.08 -8.18
C GLU A 285 9.60 -12.18 -6.67
N TRP A 286 8.34 -12.48 -6.31
CA TRP A 286 7.99 -12.76 -4.91
C TRP A 286 8.74 -13.99 -4.38
N GLU A 287 8.90 -15.03 -5.20
CA GLU A 287 9.61 -16.25 -4.83
C GLU A 287 11.09 -15.97 -4.52
N LYS A 288 11.74 -15.11 -5.29
CA LYS A 288 13.12 -14.68 -5.01
C LYS A 288 13.23 -13.96 -3.65
N VAL A 289 12.21 -13.17 -3.27
CA VAL A 289 12.15 -12.56 -1.93
C VAL A 289 11.92 -13.64 -0.87
N ALA A 290 11.04 -14.62 -1.14
CA ALA A 290 10.73 -15.72 -0.24
C ALA A 290 11.93 -16.60 0.11
N GLU A 291 12.92 -16.71 -0.81
CA GLU A 291 14.16 -17.46 -0.58
C GLU A 291 15.11 -16.78 0.43
N ARG A 292 14.86 -15.52 0.80
CA ARG A 292 15.77 -14.72 1.61
C ARG A 292 15.55 -14.87 3.13
N SER A 293 14.35 -15.33 3.57
CA SER A 293 14.07 -15.61 4.98
C SER A 293 12.90 -16.61 5.14
N ASP A 294 12.87 -17.31 6.28
CA ASP A 294 11.77 -18.20 6.61
C ASP A 294 10.43 -17.48 6.72
N ASN A 295 10.45 -16.25 7.24
CA ASN A 295 9.26 -15.42 7.34
C ASN A 295 8.75 -14.98 5.96
N ALA A 296 9.66 -14.58 5.05
CA ALA A 296 9.29 -14.24 3.68
C ALA A 296 8.70 -15.46 2.94
N ARG A 297 9.24 -16.67 3.19
CA ARG A 297 8.67 -17.92 2.66
C ARG A 297 7.24 -18.14 3.16
N LYS A 298 6.98 -17.94 4.44
CA LYS A 298 5.62 -18.06 5.01
C LYS A 298 4.66 -17.05 4.40
N VAL A 299 5.09 -15.80 4.21
CA VAL A 299 4.27 -14.78 3.53
C VAL A 299 3.91 -15.23 2.12
N TYR A 300 4.91 -15.65 1.34
CA TYR A 300 4.72 -16.14 -0.03
C TYR A 300 3.71 -17.30 -0.08
N ASP A 301 3.96 -18.35 0.71
CA ASP A 301 3.14 -19.56 0.69
C ASP A 301 1.69 -19.27 1.07
N THR A 302 1.47 -18.43 2.10
CA THR A 302 0.13 -18.05 2.55
C THR A 302 -0.58 -17.18 1.53
N LEU A 303 0.12 -16.20 0.93
CA LEU A 303 -0.45 -15.31 -0.09
C LEU A 303 -0.82 -16.09 -1.36
N VAL A 304 0.07 -16.95 -1.85
CA VAL A 304 -0.19 -17.76 -3.05
C VAL A 304 -1.36 -18.71 -2.82
N ALA A 305 -1.44 -19.35 -1.65
CA ALA A 305 -2.57 -20.21 -1.30
C ALA A 305 -3.90 -19.43 -1.28
N TYR A 306 -3.91 -18.22 -0.69
CA TYR A 306 -5.07 -17.33 -0.70
C TYR A 306 -5.50 -16.93 -2.11
N LEU A 307 -4.54 -16.47 -2.93
CA LEU A 307 -4.84 -16.03 -4.31
C LEU A 307 -5.41 -17.17 -5.18
N LYS A 308 -4.91 -18.38 -5.00
CA LYS A 308 -5.43 -19.59 -5.67
C LYS A 308 -6.83 -19.95 -5.18
N ASP A 309 -7.07 -19.92 -3.86
CA ASP A 309 -8.39 -20.19 -3.27
C ASP A 309 -9.45 -19.21 -3.79
N LYS A 310 -9.09 -17.95 -3.97
CA LYS A 310 -9.98 -16.90 -4.52
C LYS A 310 -10.08 -16.92 -6.05
N GLY A 311 -9.36 -17.80 -6.74
CA GLY A 311 -9.35 -17.88 -8.20
C GLY A 311 -8.68 -16.67 -8.88
N LEU A 312 -7.84 -15.93 -8.15
CA LEU A 312 -7.10 -14.77 -8.65
C LEU A 312 -5.82 -15.18 -9.41
N MET A 313 -5.40 -16.42 -9.27
CA MET A 313 -4.31 -17.05 -10.02
C MET A 313 -4.54 -18.56 -10.18
N ASN A 314 -3.81 -19.18 -11.13
CA ASN A 314 -3.86 -20.61 -11.44
C ASN A 314 -3.11 -21.48 -10.42
#